data_c1c1d25357234514cf28fae307c87bc9
#
_entry.id   c1c1d25357234514cf28fae307c87bc9
#
_cell.length_a   1.000
_cell.length_b   1.000
_cell.length_c   1.000
_cell.angle_alpha   90.00
_cell.angle_beta   90.00
_cell.angle_gamma   90.00
#
_symmetry.space_group_name_H-M   'P 1'
#
loop_
_entity.id
_entity.type
_entity.pdbx_description
1 polymer ?
#
loop_
_entity_poly.entity_id
_entity_poly.type
_entity_poly.pdbx_seq_one_letter_code
_entity_poly.pdbx_strand_id
1 'polypeptide(L)'
;MTGRLVFVLVLATATAGRSQTATEPRVIHVAAERFAFTPSEITVDEGSIVELRLTSDDTDHGFRVYGLGDPSVVIPKRGRGDVRVTIEAKEAGSYRFECSHVCGAGHGFMRGTIRVKPRGQQ
;
A
#
# COMPACT_ATOMS: atom_id res chain seq x y z
N MET A 1 -58.21 -42.32 26.37
CA MET A 1 -57.71 -40.91 26.19
C MET A 1 -56.23 -40.99 25.82
N THR A 2 -55.95 -40.93 24.56
CA THR A 2 -54.60 -41.09 24.01
C THR A 2 -54.04 -39.70 23.64
N GLY A 3 -53.18 -39.18 24.51
CA GLY A 3 -52.48 -37.90 24.28
C GLY A 3 -51.29 -38.12 23.33
N ARG A 4 -51.39 -37.59 22.11
CA ARG A 4 -50.27 -37.53 21.17
C ARG A 4 -49.37 -36.35 21.54
N LEU A 5 -48.17 -36.68 22.02
CA LEU A 5 -47.10 -35.69 22.17
C LEU A 5 -46.53 -35.36 20.80
N VAL A 6 -46.70 -34.13 20.35
CA VAL A 6 -46.06 -33.62 19.14
C VAL A 6 -44.70 -33.00 19.55
N PHE A 7 -43.63 -33.68 19.19
CA PHE A 7 -42.27 -33.12 19.32
C PHE A 7 -42.04 -32.15 18.15
N VAL A 8 -41.97 -30.87 18.46
CA VAL A 8 -41.53 -29.85 17.51
C VAL A 8 -40.01 -29.81 17.51
N LEU A 9 -39.41 -30.33 16.44
CA LEU A 9 -37.97 -30.28 16.20
C LEU A 9 -37.62 -28.87 15.71
N VAL A 10 -37.03 -28.03 16.56
CA VAL A 10 -36.50 -26.71 16.14
C VAL A 10 -35.14 -26.94 15.52
N LEU A 11 -35.05 -26.87 14.19
CA LEU A 11 -33.77 -26.82 13.50
C LEU A 11 -33.14 -25.44 13.71
N ALA A 12 -32.10 -25.37 14.52
CA ALA A 12 -31.25 -24.18 14.64
C ALA A 12 -30.31 -24.12 13.43
N THR A 13 -30.60 -23.23 12.47
CA THR A 13 -29.69 -22.93 11.36
C THR A 13 -28.56 -22.03 11.90
N ALA A 14 -27.39 -22.61 12.12
CA ALA A 14 -26.18 -21.86 12.42
C ALA A 14 -25.72 -21.13 11.14
N THR A 15 -25.98 -19.84 11.04
CA THR A 15 -25.36 -18.98 10.03
C THR A 15 -23.90 -18.80 10.39
N ALA A 16 -23.01 -19.54 9.72
CA ALA A 16 -21.57 -19.31 9.79
C ALA A 16 -21.28 -17.95 9.17
N GLY A 17 -21.15 -16.93 10.01
CA GLY A 17 -20.68 -15.61 9.60
C GLY A 17 -19.25 -15.75 9.06
N ARG A 18 -19.07 -15.55 7.74
CA ARG A 18 -17.74 -15.38 7.16
C ARG A 18 -17.15 -14.09 7.74
N SER A 19 -16.22 -14.24 8.66
CA SER A 19 -15.37 -13.14 9.10
C SER A 19 -14.52 -12.73 7.91
N GLN A 20 -14.85 -11.61 7.25
CA GLN A 20 -13.97 -10.98 6.28
C GLN A 20 -12.84 -10.35 7.09
N THR A 21 -11.69 -11.02 7.16
CA THR A 21 -10.45 -10.40 7.62
C THR A 21 -10.10 -9.31 6.62
N ALA A 22 -10.34 -8.05 6.98
CA ALA A 22 -9.80 -6.92 6.25
C ALA A 22 -8.27 -7.09 6.25
N THR A 23 -7.67 -7.25 5.07
CA THR A 23 -6.22 -7.37 4.93
C THR A 23 -5.62 -6.02 5.34
N GLU A 24 -4.88 -6.00 6.45
CA GLU A 24 -4.17 -4.79 6.88
C GLU A 24 -3.18 -4.35 5.80
N PRO A 25 -3.04 -3.04 5.54
CA PRO A 25 -2.08 -2.55 4.58
C PRO A 25 -0.65 -2.97 4.96
N ARG A 26 0.10 -3.46 3.98
CA ARG A 26 1.54 -3.68 4.15
C ARG A 26 2.23 -2.32 4.24
N VAL A 27 3.01 -2.10 5.29
CA VAL A 27 3.77 -0.87 5.49
C VAL A 27 5.18 -1.02 4.92
N ILE A 28 5.59 -0.09 4.06
CA ILE A 28 6.95 -0.03 3.50
C ILE A 28 7.52 1.36 3.79
N HIS A 29 8.69 1.40 4.42
CA HIS A 29 9.43 2.63 4.67
C HIS A 29 10.31 2.97 3.47
N VAL A 30 10.25 4.22 3.03
CA VAL A 30 11.09 4.76 1.96
C VAL A 30 11.77 6.02 2.46
N ALA A 31 13.08 6.04 2.43
CA ALA A 31 13.88 7.21 2.75
C ALA A 31 14.28 7.95 1.47
N ALA A 32 14.18 9.27 1.50
CA ALA A 32 14.63 10.16 0.43
C ALA A 32 15.85 10.95 0.87
N GLU A 33 16.87 10.97 0.03
CA GLU A 33 18.01 11.88 0.16
C GLU A 33 18.50 12.25 -1.24
N ARG A 34 19.29 13.30 -1.37
CA ARG A 34 19.83 13.73 -2.67
C ARG A 34 20.79 12.67 -3.22
N PHE A 35 20.49 11.99 -4.28
CA PHE A 35 19.36 12.06 -5.20
C PHE A 35 18.83 10.64 -5.40
N ALA A 36 18.38 10.01 -4.36
CA ALA A 36 17.93 8.64 -4.36
C ALA A 36 16.76 8.40 -3.39
N PHE A 37 15.98 7.39 -3.70
CA PHE A 37 15.06 6.77 -2.76
C PHE A 37 15.62 5.43 -2.30
N THR A 38 15.46 5.12 -1.03
CA THR A 38 15.88 3.82 -0.46
C THR A 38 14.69 3.16 0.25
N PRO A 39 14.18 2.02 -0.24
CA PRO A 39 14.57 1.35 -1.47
C PRO A 39 14.13 2.10 -2.74
N SER A 40 14.87 1.94 -3.82
CA SER A 40 14.50 2.48 -5.14
C SER A 40 13.67 1.51 -5.98
N GLU A 41 13.60 0.25 -5.57
CA GLU A 41 12.73 -0.77 -6.14
C GLU A 41 11.87 -1.40 -5.04
N ILE A 42 10.55 -1.35 -5.23
CA ILE A 42 9.56 -1.87 -4.29
C ILE A 42 8.79 -2.96 -5.02
N THR A 43 8.70 -4.15 -4.44
CA THR A 43 7.94 -5.26 -5.00
C THR A 43 6.73 -5.58 -4.11
N VAL A 44 5.55 -5.61 -4.71
CA VAL A 44 4.29 -5.92 -4.03
C VAL A 44 3.46 -6.89 -4.87
N ASP A 45 2.49 -7.53 -4.26
CA ASP A 45 1.60 -8.46 -4.96
C ASP A 45 0.37 -7.75 -5.49
N GLU A 46 -0.12 -8.20 -6.66
CA GLU A 46 -1.36 -7.73 -7.25
C GLU A 46 -2.54 -7.91 -6.27
N GLY A 47 -3.37 -6.88 -6.15
CA GLY A 47 -4.51 -6.85 -5.25
C GLY A 47 -4.19 -6.42 -3.83
N SER A 48 -2.91 -6.16 -3.50
CA SER A 48 -2.52 -5.69 -2.17
C SER A 48 -2.74 -4.19 -1.99
N ILE A 49 -2.97 -3.80 -0.73
CA ILE A 49 -2.97 -2.41 -0.29
C ILE A 49 -1.66 -2.16 0.43
N VAL A 50 -0.95 -1.11 0.04
CA VAL A 50 0.36 -0.77 0.56
C VAL A 50 0.37 0.65 1.10
N GLU A 51 0.84 0.83 2.32
CA GLU A 51 1.14 2.12 2.91
C GLU A 51 2.63 2.40 2.77
N LEU A 52 2.99 3.41 2.00
CA LEU A 52 4.35 3.92 1.94
C LEU A 52 4.53 4.99 3.01
N ARG A 53 5.50 4.80 3.90
CA ARG A 53 5.94 5.82 4.86
C ARG A 53 7.21 6.46 4.38
N LEU A 54 7.12 7.74 4.08
CA LEU A 54 8.16 8.50 3.41
C LEU A 54 8.82 9.46 4.39
N THR A 55 10.14 9.38 4.49
CA THR A 55 10.96 10.27 5.30
C THR A 55 12.07 10.87 4.45
N SER A 56 12.58 12.03 4.85
CA SER A 56 13.77 12.64 4.25
C SER A 56 14.94 12.63 5.23
N ASP A 57 16.12 12.32 4.71
CA ASP A 57 17.37 12.37 5.47
C ASP A 57 18.12 13.70 5.29
N ASP A 58 17.62 14.59 4.45
CA ASP A 58 18.24 15.90 4.18
C ASP A 58 17.20 17.02 3.98
N THR A 59 16.92 17.41 2.75
CA THR A 59 16.04 18.52 2.39
C THR A 59 14.59 18.03 2.11
N ASP A 60 13.71 18.96 1.78
CA ASP A 60 12.39 18.61 1.24
C ASP A 60 12.54 17.89 -0.11
N HIS A 61 11.74 16.84 -0.30
CA HIS A 61 11.60 16.12 -1.55
C HIS A 61 10.12 16.01 -1.92
N GLY A 62 9.84 15.68 -3.16
CA GLY A 62 8.52 15.25 -3.56
C GLY A 62 8.49 13.73 -3.76
N PHE A 63 7.30 13.18 -3.81
CA PHE A 63 7.09 11.79 -4.16
C PHE A 63 5.81 11.69 -4.98
N ARG A 64 5.94 11.24 -6.21
CA ARG A 64 4.81 11.02 -7.11
C ARG A 64 4.91 9.64 -7.73
N VAL A 65 3.79 8.92 -7.73
CA VAL A 65 3.66 7.62 -8.39
C VAL A 65 2.80 7.78 -9.62
N TYR A 66 3.14 7.08 -10.70
CA TYR A 66 2.39 7.10 -11.95
C TYR A 66 1.69 5.76 -12.19
N GLY A 67 0.40 5.80 -12.47
CA GLY A 67 -0.40 4.64 -12.86
C GLY A 67 -1.02 3.84 -11.71
N LEU A 68 -0.82 4.26 -10.47
CA LEU A 68 -1.43 3.66 -9.27
C LEU A 68 -2.22 4.74 -8.48
N GLY A 69 -3.16 5.41 -9.16
CA GLY A 69 -3.93 6.50 -8.58
C GLY A 69 -3.22 7.85 -8.59
N ASP A 70 -2.00 7.92 -9.11
CA ASP A 70 -1.16 9.10 -9.27
C ASP A 70 -1.01 9.98 -8.01
N PRO A 71 -0.79 9.39 -6.82
CA PRO A 71 -0.59 10.18 -5.61
C PRO A 71 0.68 11.05 -5.72
N SER A 72 0.61 12.27 -5.18
CA SER A 72 1.72 13.20 -5.15
C SER A 72 1.75 13.93 -3.80
N VAL A 73 2.87 13.87 -3.11
CA VAL A 73 3.07 14.47 -1.79
C VAL A 73 4.44 15.14 -1.68
N VAL A 74 4.58 16.06 -0.74
CA VAL A 74 5.88 16.62 -0.33
C VAL A 74 6.35 15.86 0.90
N ILE A 75 7.60 15.36 0.84
CA ILE A 75 8.28 14.76 1.98
C ILE A 75 9.02 15.88 2.70
N PRO A 76 8.66 16.20 3.96
CA PRO A 76 9.32 17.28 4.68
C PRO A 76 10.78 16.94 5.00
N LYS A 77 11.60 17.96 5.07
CA LYS A 77 13.02 17.82 5.40
C LYS A 77 13.24 17.06 6.70
N ARG A 78 14.45 16.53 6.86
CA ARG A 78 14.88 15.79 8.04
C ARG A 78 14.40 16.42 9.36
N GLY A 79 13.86 15.58 10.24
CA GLY A 79 13.37 15.96 11.55
C GLY A 79 12.00 16.64 11.57
N ARG A 80 11.31 16.74 10.42
CA ARG A 80 9.98 17.34 10.32
C ARG A 80 8.84 16.33 10.19
N GLY A 81 9.13 15.04 10.41
CA GLY A 81 8.16 13.97 10.40
C GLY A 81 8.15 13.16 9.11
N ASP A 82 7.17 12.28 9.02
CA ASP A 82 6.92 11.39 7.88
C ASP A 82 5.63 11.80 7.14
N VAL A 83 5.52 11.32 5.92
CA VAL A 83 4.31 11.41 5.10
C VAL A 83 3.90 10.01 4.69
N ARG A 84 2.61 9.76 4.59
CA ARG A 84 2.05 8.47 4.23
C ARG A 84 1.31 8.54 2.91
N VAL A 85 1.55 7.55 2.06
CA VAL A 85 0.85 7.37 0.79
C VAL A 85 0.31 5.96 0.74
N THR A 86 -1.00 5.82 0.52
CA THR A 86 -1.63 4.51 0.33
C THR A 86 -1.80 4.23 -1.16
N ILE A 87 -1.37 3.04 -1.58
CA ILE A 87 -1.45 2.58 -2.96
C ILE A 87 -2.26 1.28 -3.00
N GLU A 88 -3.17 1.17 -3.95
CA GLU A 88 -3.82 -0.09 -4.31
C GLU A 88 -3.13 -0.66 -5.55
N ALA A 89 -2.50 -1.83 -5.40
CA ALA A 89 -1.80 -2.52 -6.48
C ALA A 89 -2.78 -3.34 -7.34
N LYS A 90 -3.67 -2.68 -8.09
CA LYS A 90 -4.79 -3.33 -8.80
C LYS A 90 -4.35 -4.21 -9.95
N GLU A 91 -3.34 -3.80 -10.70
CA GLU A 91 -2.87 -4.49 -11.90
C GLU A 91 -1.37 -4.79 -11.81
N ALA A 92 -0.99 -5.99 -12.24
CA ALA A 92 0.42 -6.36 -12.39
C ALA A 92 1.11 -5.46 -13.41
N GLY A 93 2.38 -5.12 -13.15
CA GLY A 93 3.18 -4.27 -14.01
C GLY A 93 4.27 -3.53 -13.25
N SER A 94 4.97 -2.65 -13.95
CA SER A 94 6.00 -1.78 -13.40
C SER A 94 5.53 -0.33 -13.44
N TYR A 95 5.60 0.33 -12.30
CA TYR A 95 5.12 1.69 -12.12
C TYR A 95 6.26 2.57 -11.62
N ARG A 96 6.45 3.71 -12.26
CA ARG A 96 7.50 4.65 -11.86
C ARG A 96 7.03 5.52 -10.71
N PHE A 97 7.96 5.84 -9.82
CA PHE A 97 7.85 6.97 -8.91
C PHE A 97 9.08 7.88 -9.02
N GLU A 98 8.90 9.14 -8.69
CA GLU A 98 9.96 10.13 -8.83
C GLU A 98 9.83 11.26 -7.80
N CYS A 99 10.91 11.99 -7.59
CA CYS A 99 10.88 13.25 -6.86
C CYS A 99 10.15 14.31 -7.68
N SER A 100 9.07 14.86 -7.12
CA SER A 100 8.21 15.87 -7.77
C SER A 100 8.43 17.29 -7.23
N HIS A 101 9.36 17.46 -6.29
CA HIS A 101 9.74 18.74 -5.71
C HIS A 101 11.23 18.98 -5.98
N VAL A 102 11.56 20.06 -6.66
CA VAL A 102 12.96 20.34 -7.02
C VAL A 102 13.83 20.36 -5.76
N CYS A 103 14.79 19.44 -5.69
CA CYS A 103 15.59 19.17 -4.49
C CYS A 103 17.11 19.40 -4.69
N GLY A 104 17.52 19.81 -5.88
CA GLY A 104 18.90 20.07 -6.23
C GLY A 104 19.27 19.66 -7.66
N ALA A 105 20.54 19.67 -8.01
CA ALA A 105 21.04 19.44 -9.37
C ALA A 105 20.72 18.04 -9.93
N GLY A 106 20.64 17.01 -9.08
CA GLY A 106 20.31 15.64 -9.47
C GLY A 106 18.82 15.30 -9.40
N HIS A 107 17.94 16.27 -9.21
CA HIS A 107 16.50 16.08 -9.09
C HIS A 107 15.92 15.23 -10.22
N GLY A 108 16.31 15.43 -11.46
CA GLY A 108 15.81 14.69 -12.63
C GLY A 108 16.18 13.20 -12.65
N PHE A 109 17.14 12.77 -11.84
CA PHE A 109 17.58 11.38 -11.73
C PHE A 109 16.98 10.65 -10.52
N MET A 110 16.33 11.38 -9.62
CA MET A 110 15.77 10.83 -8.38
C MET A 110 14.44 10.13 -8.63
N ARG A 111 14.50 8.84 -8.85
CA ARG A 111 13.34 8.00 -9.22
C ARG A 111 13.52 6.55 -8.79
N GLY A 112 12.42 5.81 -8.84
CA GLY A 112 12.40 4.38 -8.56
C GLY A 112 11.22 3.69 -9.25
N THR A 113 11.03 2.42 -8.92
CA THR A 113 10.02 1.55 -9.53
C THR A 113 9.26 0.77 -8.48
N ILE A 114 7.95 0.74 -8.62
CA ILE A 114 7.09 -0.20 -7.91
C ILE A 114 6.75 -1.32 -8.89
N ARG A 115 7.16 -2.54 -8.53
CA ARG A 115 6.86 -3.74 -9.30
C ARG A 115 5.69 -4.48 -8.66
N VAL A 116 4.58 -4.55 -9.37
CA VAL A 116 3.40 -5.32 -8.96
C VAL A 116 3.48 -6.68 -9.64
N LYS A 117 3.69 -7.72 -8.84
CA LYS A 117 3.74 -9.11 -9.34
C LYS A 117 2.33 -9.65 -9.54
N PRO A 118 2.10 -10.43 -10.62
CA PRO A 118 0.84 -11.12 -10.82
C PRO A 118 0.50 -12.01 -9.63
N ARG A 119 -0.78 -12.10 -9.29
CA ARG A 119 -1.27 -13.01 -8.26
C ARG A 119 -0.97 -14.46 -8.64
N GLY A 120 -0.42 -15.23 -7.69
CA GLY A 120 -0.09 -16.65 -7.88
C GLY A 120 1.29 -16.92 -8.46
N GLN A 121 2.10 -15.91 -8.75
CA GLN A 121 3.53 -16.05 -9.04
C GLN A 121 4.34 -15.75 -7.78
N GLN A 122 4.80 -16.80 -7.13
CA GLN A 122 5.75 -16.73 -6.01
C GLN A 122 7.16 -17.09 -6.50
#